data_ffa746fceeef30decd6fb36a0f8b6fd0
#
_entry.id   ffa746fceeef30decd6fb36a0f8b6fd0
#
_cell.length_a   1.000
_cell.length_b   1.000
_cell.length_c   1.000
_cell.angle_alpha   90.00
_cell.angle_beta   90.00
_cell.angle_gamma   90.00
#
_symmetry.space_group_name_H-M   'P 1'
#
loop_
_entity.id
_entity.type
_entity.pdbx_description
1 polymer ?
#
loop_
_entity_poly.entity_id
_entity_poly.type
_entity_poly.pdbx_seq_one_letter_code
_entity_poly.pdbx_strand_id
1 'polypeptide(L)'
;MDALTEKARIAKVVYVLRKLSKKTQSKLAQTIEKTFQQVQKYENAKNSLSSPLLFAMAKSNGWDYNLLFNGVPSEMVQLLPLKEQEAAQKKFLDIENNIAEERKLQRTYAPLMPQLNRELAGENTFKS
;
A
#
# COMPACT_ATOMS: atom_id res chain seq x y z
N MET A 1 15.08 1.47 -5.87
CA MET A 1 13.95 1.98 -5.07
C MET A 1 13.70 0.97 -3.96
N ASP A 2 13.61 1.40 -2.73
CA ASP A 2 13.38 0.47 -1.63
C ASP A 2 11.90 0.05 -1.52
N ALA A 3 11.65 -1.00 -0.76
CA ALA A 3 10.33 -1.60 -0.63
C ALA A 3 9.30 -0.63 -0.02
N LEU A 4 9.71 0.22 0.91
CA LEU A 4 8.80 1.17 1.55
C LEU A 4 8.41 2.31 0.61
N THR A 5 9.34 2.78 -0.21
CA THR A 5 9.05 3.78 -1.24
C THR A 5 8.04 3.22 -2.24
N GLU A 6 8.22 1.97 -2.64
CA GLU A 6 7.31 1.28 -3.56
C GLU A 6 5.95 1.05 -2.92
N LYS A 7 5.92 0.68 -1.65
CA LYS A 7 4.67 0.51 -0.90
C LYS A 7 3.85 1.82 -0.89
N ALA A 8 4.51 2.94 -0.64
CA ALA A 8 3.87 4.26 -0.68
C ALA A 8 3.35 4.59 -2.07
N ARG A 9 4.15 4.33 -3.10
CA ARG A 9 3.76 4.60 -4.49
C ARG A 9 2.51 3.81 -4.87
N ILE A 10 2.50 2.52 -4.58
CA ILE A 10 1.36 1.64 -4.89
C ILE A 10 0.10 2.10 -4.15
N ALA A 11 0.22 2.43 -2.87
CA ALA A 11 -0.93 2.93 -2.09
C ALA A 11 -1.54 4.19 -2.73
N LYS A 12 -0.70 5.13 -3.16
CA LYS A 12 -1.14 6.34 -3.82
C LYS A 12 -1.81 6.05 -5.16
N VAL A 13 -1.21 5.17 -5.96
CA VAL A 13 -1.75 4.79 -7.27
C VAL A 13 -3.12 4.13 -7.11
N VAL A 14 -3.26 3.20 -6.18
CA VAL A 14 -4.54 2.52 -5.91
C VAL A 14 -5.60 3.53 -5.51
N TYR A 15 -5.26 4.46 -4.62
CA TYR A 15 -6.18 5.52 -4.22
C TYR A 15 -6.67 6.32 -5.42
N VAL A 16 -5.76 6.78 -6.28
CA VAL A 16 -6.12 7.59 -7.43
C VAL A 16 -6.96 6.80 -8.44
N LEU A 17 -6.58 5.55 -8.74
CA LEU A 17 -7.34 4.70 -9.64
C LEU A 17 -8.76 4.46 -9.14
N ARG A 18 -8.90 4.23 -7.83
CA ARG A 18 -10.23 4.07 -7.23
C ARG A 18 -11.07 5.34 -7.41
N LYS A 19 -10.48 6.50 -7.14
CA LYS A 19 -11.17 7.78 -7.29
C LYS A 19 -11.54 8.06 -8.75
N LEU A 20 -10.64 7.78 -9.68
CA LEU A 20 -10.92 7.91 -11.12
C LEU A 20 -12.05 6.98 -11.55
N SER A 21 -12.15 5.81 -10.93
CA SER A 21 -13.20 4.84 -11.19
C SER A 21 -14.52 5.19 -10.49
N LYS A 22 -14.53 6.26 -9.69
CA LYS A 22 -15.70 6.71 -8.92
C LYS A 22 -16.25 5.62 -7.99
N LYS A 23 -15.35 4.85 -7.40
CA LYS A 23 -15.70 3.78 -6.46
C LYS A 23 -15.37 4.16 -5.03
N THR A 24 -16.24 3.74 -4.10
CA THR A 24 -15.94 3.82 -2.67
C THR A 24 -14.94 2.73 -2.29
N GLN A 25 -14.35 2.87 -1.12
CA GLN A 25 -13.48 1.81 -0.59
C GLN A 25 -14.24 0.50 -0.40
N SER A 26 -15.50 0.58 0.04
CA SER A 26 -16.36 -0.60 0.19
C SER A 26 -16.59 -1.30 -1.15
N LYS A 27 -16.82 -0.52 -2.20
CA LYS A 27 -17.05 -1.08 -3.54
C LYS A 27 -15.78 -1.74 -4.06
N LEU A 28 -14.64 -1.10 -3.89
CA LEU A 28 -13.36 -1.71 -4.26
C LEU A 28 -13.14 -3.02 -3.50
N ALA A 29 -13.41 -3.02 -2.19
CA ALA A 29 -13.26 -4.21 -1.36
C ALA A 29 -14.08 -5.39 -1.89
N GLN A 30 -15.31 -5.13 -2.32
CA GLN A 30 -16.17 -6.17 -2.89
C GLN A 30 -15.56 -6.80 -4.14
N THR A 31 -14.91 -6.01 -4.99
CA THR A 31 -14.34 -6.51 -6.25
C THR A 31 -13.15 -7.44 -6.05
N ILE A 32 -12.50 -7.38 -4.90
CA ILE A 32 -11.31 -8.18 -4.59
C ILE A 32 -11.52 -9.12 -3.39
N GLU A 33 -12.75 -9.29 -2.98
CA GLU A 33 -13.13 -10.18 -1.86
C GLU A 33 -12.39 -9.85 -0.57
N LYS A 34 -12.26 -8.55 -0.27
CA LYS A 34 -11.61 -8.04 0.93
C LYS A 34 -12.60 -7.22 1.74
N THR A 35 -12.23 -6.91 2.99
CA THR A 35 -13.05 -6.04 3.83
C THR A 35 -12.73 -4.57 3.54
N PHE A 36 -13.65 -3.71 3.89
CA PHE A 36 -13.46 -2.25 3.85
C PHE A 36 -12.22 -1.83 4.65
N GLN A 37 -12.03 -2.41 5.83
CA GLN A 37 -10.90 -2.12 6.69
C GLN A 37 -9.56 -2.49 6.04
N GLN A 38 -9.54 -3.61 5.30
CA GLN A 38 -8.33 -4.02 4.59
C GLN A 38 -7.98 -3.04 3.47
N VAL A 39 -8.99 -2.56 2.72
CA VAL A 39 -8.75 -1.55 1.69
C VAL A 39 -8.23 -0.25 2.30
N GLN A 40 -8.78 0.17 3.45
CA GLN A 40 -8.26 1.33 4.16
C GLN A 40 -6.77 1.18 4.49
N LYS A 41 -6.37 0.01 4.98
CA LYS A 41 -4.96 -0.26 5.30
C LYS A 41 -4.08 -0.25 4.06
N TYR A 42 -4.56 -0.78 2.95
CA TYR A 42 -3.81 -0.74 1.69
C TYR A 42 -3.60 0.70 1.22
N GLU A 43 -4.65 1.50 1.24
CA GLU A 43 -4.58 2.90 0.78
C GLU A 43 -3.84 3.82 1.74
N ASN A 44 -3.63 3.39 2.96
CA ASN A 44 -2.83 4.13 3.95
C ASN A 44 -1.39 3.62 4.04
N ALA A 45 -1.00 2.70 3.17
CA ALA A 45 0.31 2.07 3.18
C ALA A 45 0.65 1.40 4.51
N LYS A 46 -0.36 0.90 5.21
CA LYS A 46 -0.17 0.13 6.46
C LYS A 46 0.04 -1.35 6.18
N ASN A 47 -0.56 -1.84 5.11
CA ASN A 47 -0.36 -3.21 4.63
C ASN A 47 0.12 -3.16 3.19
N SER A 48 1.04 -4.05 2.85
CA SER A 48 1.49 -4.21 1.47
C SER A 48 0.48 -4.98 0.65
N LEU A 49 0.42 -4.65 -0.64
CA LEU A 49 -0.38 -5.37 -1.61
C LEU A 49 0.52 -6.38 -2.33
N SER A 50 0.14 -7.65 -2.28
CA SER A 50 0.88 -8.68 -3.02
C SER A 50 0.65 -8.53 -4.52
N SER A 51 1.58 -9.03 -5.33
CA SER A 51 1.43 -9.01 -6.79
C SER A 51 0.16 -9.72 -7.26
N PRO A 52 -0.21 -10.90 -6.74
CA PRO A 52 -1.48 -11.53 -7.12
C PRO A 52 -2.70 -10.66 -6.79
N LEU A 53 -2.69 -9.96 -5.66
CA LEU A 53 -3.80 -9.09 -5.28
C LEU A 53 -3.88 -7.88 -6.19
N LEU A 54 -2.74 -7.28 -6.54
CA LEU A 54 -2.69 -6.16 -7.49
C LEU A 54 -3.23 -6.59 -8.86
N PHE A 55 -2.86 -7.77 -9.31
CA PHE A 55 -3.35 -8.33 -10.56
C PHE A 55 -4.88 -8.52 -10.54
N ALA A 56 -5.39 -9.10 -9.45
CA ALA A 56 -6.83 -9.29 -9.26
C ALA A 56 -7.57 -7.96 -9.23
N MET A 57 -7.00 -6.97 -8.57
CA MET A 57 -7.56 -5.62 -8.47
C MET A 57 -7.66 -4.96 -9.84
N ALA A 58 -6.59 -5.02 -10.62
CA ALA A 58 -6.58 -4.47 -11.98
C ALA A 58 -7.62 -5.16 -12.86
N LYS A 59 -7.65 -6.49 -12.83
CA LYS A 59 -8.56 -7.29 -13.66
C LYS A 59 -10.02 -7.03 -13.30
N SER A 60 -10.34 -7.03 -12.01
CA SER A 60 -11.72 -6.87 -11.54
C SER A 60 -12.26 -5.46 -11.76
N ASN A 61 -11.39 -4.46 -11.83
CA ASN A 61 -11.78 -3.06 -11.98
C ASN A 61 -11.50 -2.49 -13.37
N GLY A 62 -10.97 -3.30 -14.28
CA GLY A 62 -10.63 -2.84 -15.62
C GLY A 62 -9.48 -1.84 -15.66
N TRP A 63 -8.59 -1.90 -14.69
CA TRP A 63 -7.42 -1.02 -14.65
C TRP A 63 -6.28 -1.60 -15.46
N ASP A 64 -5.49 -0.73 -16.09
CA ASP A 64 -4.25 -1.14 -16.73
C ASP A 64 -3.24 -1.53 -15.64
N TYR A 65 -2.86 -2.80 -15.62
CA TYR A 65 -1.91 -3.33 -14.65
C TYR A 65 -0.58 -2.57 -14.66
N ASN A 66 -0.18 -2.08 -15.84
CA ASN A 66 1.05 -1.30 -15.95
C ASN A 66 1.03 -0.04 -15.10
N LEU A 67 -0.14 0.56 -14.87
CA LEU A 67 -0.25 1.73 -14.00
C LEU A 67 0.10 1.39 -12.56
N LEU A 68 -0.22 0.19 -12.11
CA LEU A 68 0.13 -0.25 -10.76
C LEU A 68 1.64 -0.44 -10.61
N PHE A 69 2.32 -0.86 -11.66
CA PHE A 69 3.77 -1.04 -11.64
C PHE A 69 4.56 0.24 -11.88
N ASN A 70 4.13 1.05 -12.82
CA ASN A 70 4.90 2.18 -13.31
C ASN A 70 4.20 3.52 -13.15
N GLY A 71 2.98 3.54 -12.61
CA GLY A 71 2.24 4.78 -12.46
C GLY A 71 2.94 5.76 -11.52
N VAL A 72 2.92 7.02 -11.91
CA VAL A 72 3.49 8.12 -11.13
C VAL A 72 2.34 8.87 -10.46
N PRO A 73 2.20 8.76 -9.13
CA PRO A 73 1.05 9.35 -8.43
C PRO A 73 0.87 10.85 -8.67
N SER A 74 1.98 11.61 -8.72
CA SER A 74 1.93 13.05 -8.95
C SER A 74 1.40 13.42 -10.33
N GLU A 75 1.58 12.56 -11.31
CA GLU A 75 1.00 12.76 -12.64
C GLU A 75 -0.46 12.31 -12.68
N MET A 76 -0.74 11.15 -12.11
CA MET A 76 -2.08 10.56 -12.12
C MET A 76 -3.10 11.41 -11.36
N VAL A 77 -2.68 12.04 -10.26
CA VAL A 77 -3.57 12.87 -9.44
C VAL A 77 -4.12 14.06 -10.23
N GLN A 78 -3.39 14.52 -11.23
CA GLN A 78 -3.82 15.63 -12.08
C GLN A 78 -5.04 15.30 -12.94
N LEU A 79 -5.36 14.02 -13.09
CA LEU A 79 -6.54 13.57 -13.83
C LEU A 79 -7.82 13.68 -12.99
N LEU A 80 -7.70 13.90 -11.69
CA LEU A 80 -8.85 14.09 -10.80
C LEU A 80 -9.37 15.53 -10.87
N PRO A 81 -10.67 15.75 -10.59
CA PRO A 81 -11.18 17.10 -10.38
C PRO A 81 -10.40 17.83 -9.28
N LEU A 82 -10.27 19.15 -9.40
CA LEU A 82 -9.46 19.96 -8.46
C LEU A 82 -9.80 19.68 -7.00
N LYS A 83 -11.08 19.57 -6.67
CA LYS A 83 -11.52 19.29 -5.31
C LYS A 83 -10.98 17.95 -4.81
N GLU A 84 -10.96 16.94 -5.66
CA GLU A 84 -10.43 15.63 -5.32
C GLU A 84 -8.91 15.62 -5.29
N GLN A 85 -8.27 16.51 -6.06
CA GLN A 85 -6.81 16.65 -6.00
C GLN A 85 -6.34 17.15 -4.63
N GLU A 86 -7.07 18.07 -4.02
CA GLU A 86 -6.75 18.55 -2.66
C GLU A 86 -6.86 17.41 -1.64
N ALA A 87 -7.93 16.64 -1.72
CA ALA A 87 -8.12 15.48 -0.85
C ALA A 87 -7.01 14.44 -1.08
N ALA A 88 -6.61 14.24 -2.33
CA ALA A 88 -5.53 13.30 -2.67
C ALA A 88 -4.19 13.75 -2.10
N GLN A 89 -3.87 15.05 -2.14
CA GLN A 89 -2.63 15.57 -1.56
C GLN A 89 -2.57 15.33 -0.06
N LYS A 90 -3.68 15.52 0.62
CA LYS A 90 -3.81 15.23 2.04
C LYS A 90 -3.59 13.76 2.33
N LYS A 91 -4.20 12.90 1.52
CA LYS A 91 -4.05 11.45 1.61
C LYS A 91 -2.60 11.04 1.37
N PHE A 92 -1.95 11.62 0.39
CA PHE A 92 -0.55 11.32 0.07
C PHE A 92 0.37 11.70 1.24
N LEU A 93 0.08 12.81 1.91
CA LEU A 93 0.84 13.20 3.10
C LEU A 93 0.66 12.17 4.22
N ASP A 94 -0.55 11.69 4.44
CA ASP A 94 -0.82 10.65 5.44
C ASP A 94 -0.04 9.37 5.11
N ILE A 95 -0.01 8.98 3.84
CA ILE A 95 0.76 7.82 3.39
C ILE A 95 2.25 8.02 3.67
N GLU A 96 2.79 9.19 3.34
CA GLU A 96 4.21 9.49 3.60
C GLU A 96 4.52 9.47 5.09
N ASN A 97 3.62 9.98 5.93
CA ASN A 97 3.79 9.94 7.37
C ASN A 97 3.79 8.51 7.90
N ASN A 98 2.91 7.66 7.38
CA ASN A 98 2.86 6.24 7.77
C ASN A 98 4.15 5.51 7.36
N ILE A 99 4.68 5.82 6.18
CA ILE A 99 5.95 5.24 5.73
C ILE A 99 7.13 5.75 6.56
N ALA A 100 7.14 7.04 6.91
CA ALA A 100 8.18 7.60 7.77
C ALA A 100 8.19 6.91 9.14
N GLU A 101 7.02 6.63 9.70
CA GLU A 101 6.88 5.90 10.96
C GLU A 101 7.42 4.47 10.84
N GLU A 102 7.08 3.79 9.77
CA GLU A 102 7.56 2.44 9.51
C GLU A 102 9.08 2.40 9.34
N ARG A 103 9.67 3.38 8.61
CA ARG A 103 11.12 3.52 8.49
C ARG A 103 11.80 3.72 9.84
N LYS A 104 11.19 4.54 10.67
CA LYS A 104 11.70 4.80 12.03
C LYS A 104 11.72 3.51 12.85
N LEU A 105 10.65 2.74 12.80
CA LEU A 105 10.57 1.45 13.50
C LEU A 105 11.62 0.48 12.96
N GLN A 106 11.80 0.40 11.65
CA GLN A 106 12.82 -0.46 11.07
C GLN A 106 14.23 -0.07 11.51
N ARG A 107 14.54 1.24 11.53
CA ARG A 107 15.84 1.71 11.99
C ARG A 107 16.08 1.41 13.47
N THR A 108 15.02 1.53 14.28
CA THR A 108 15.12 1.26 15.72
C THR A 108 15.36 -0.22 16.00
N TYR A 109 14.67 -1.10 15.28
CA TYR A 109 14.69 -2.53 15.57
C TYR A 109 15.62 -3.35 14.67
N ALA A 110 16.08 -2.80 13.53
CA ALA A 110 16.95 -3.52 12.62
C ALA A 110 18.21 -4.10 13.30
N PRO A 111 18.90 -3.38 14.19
CA PRO A 111 20.07 -3.94 14.87
C PRO A 111 19.74 -5.15 15.74
N LEU A 112 18.49 -5.30 16.17
CA LEU A 112 18.04 -6.40 17.03
C LEU A 112 17.49 -7.59 16.24
N MET A 113 17.20 -7.39 14.94
CA MET A 113 16.55 -8.43 14.15
C MET A 113 17.34 -9.75 14.07
N PRO A 114 18.66 -9.73 13.88
CA PRO A 114 19.43 -10.99 13.88
C PRO A 114 19.30 -11.76 15.18
N GLN A 115 19.28 -11.06 16.32
CA GLN A 115 19.11 -11.70 17.62
C GLN A 115 17.70 -12.27 17.79
N LEU A 116 16.68 -11.50 17.41
CA LEU A 116 15.29 -11.94 17.48
C LEU A 116 15.07 -13.18 16.61
N ASN A 117 15.62 -13.16 15.40
CA ASN A 117 15.51 -14.29 14.49
C ASN A 117 16.19 -15.54 15.06
N ARG A 118 17.34 -15.38 15.73
CA ARG A 118 18.02 -16.49 16.38
C ARG A 118 17.23 -17.05 17.53
N GLU A 119 16.60 -16.22 18.34
CA GLU A 119 15.78 -16.67 19.44
C GLU A 119 14.58 -17.47 18.95
N LEU A 120 13.91 -17.00 17.90
CA LEU A 120 12.79 -17.71 17.32
C LEU A 120 13.22 -19.05 16.70
N ALA A 121 14.34 -19.05 15.98
CA ALA A 121 14.91 -20.28 15.42
C ALA A 121 15.42 -21.23 16.52
N GLY A 122 16.00 -20.65 17.58
CA GLY A 122 16.50 -21.40 18.72
C GLY A 122 15.42 -22.21 19.42
N GLU A 123 14.23 -21.66 19.56
CA GLU A 123 13.10 -22.40 20.13
C GLU A 123 12.79 -23.64 19.30
N ASN A 124 12.81 -23.51 18.00
CA ASN A 124 12.57 -24.63 17.09
C ASN A 124 13.70 -25.66 17.16
N THR A 125 14.93 -25.17 17.26
CA THR A 125 16.11 -26.01 17.36
C THR A 125 16.12 -26.84 18.63
N PHE A 126 15.77 -26.23 19.76
CA PHE A 126 15.74 -26.92 21.04
C PHE A 126 14.62 -27.95 21.17
N LYS A 127 13.61 -27.82 20.35
CA LYS A 127 12.49 -28.74 20.34
C LYS A 127 12.75 -29.98 19.48
N SER A 128 13.77 -29.93 18.69
CA SER A 128 14.14 -31.03 17.81
C SER A 128 15.02 -32.10 18.47
#